data_ba896638d9ecf2a33e458afe6d9b2620
#
_entry.id   ba896638d9ecf2a33e458afe6d9b2620
#
_cell.length_a   1.000
_cell.length_b   1.000
_cell.length_c   1.000
_cell.angle_alpha   90.00
_cell.angle_beta   90.00
_cell.angle_gamma   90.00
#
_symmetry.space_group_name_H-M   'P 1'
#
loop_
_entity.id
_entity.type
_entity.pdbx_description
1 polymer ?
#
loop_
_entity_poly.entity_id
_entity_poly.type
_entity_poly.pdbx_seq_one_letter_code
_entity_poly.pdbx_strand_id
1 'polypeptide(L)'
;MGGEKKREGAIQRRTKETDIDLKVLVDGSGETDIKSGVPFLDHMLTLFGVHGFFDLTVAAVGDTEIDDHHTVEDIGICLGQAFSKALGDKSGIARYGSAYLPMDETLVRVVVDISNRPFVHYNAPVPDQKLGTFDTALAKEFMRAFAQHAGVTLHIDLIHGCNSHHIIEAVFKALARAMSQASAKLDTLTGTLSSKGVL
;
A
#
# COMPACT_ATOMS: atom_id res chain seq x y z
N MET A 1 12.80 12.04 -28.76
CA MET A 1 12.57 11.90 -27.30
C MET A 1 11.47 10.87 -27.15
N GLY A 2 11.79 9.61 -26.91
CA GLY A 2 10.79 8.57 -26.62
C GLY A 2 10.21 8.85 -25.26
N GLY A 3 8.90 9.14 -25.19
CA GLY A 3 8.21 9.33 -23.90
C GLY A 3 8.38 8.06 -23.05
N GLU A 4 8.95 8.20 -21.88
CA GLU A 4 9.08 7.12 -20.92
C GLU A 4 7.68 6.59 -20.60
N LYS A 5 7.46 5.30 -20.77
CA LYS A 5 6.13 4.70 -20.54
C LYS A 5 5.80 4.83 -19.06
N LYS A 6 4.76 5.58 -18.74
CA LYS A 6 4.28 5.74 -17.36
C LYS A 6 4.01 4.37 -16.73
N ARG A 7 4.53 4.13 -15.51
CA ARG A 7 4.28 2.90 -14.76
C ARG A 7 2.92 2.98 -14.07
N GLU A 8 1.92 2.50 -14.77
CA GLU A 8 0.52 2.56 -14.37
C GLU A 8 -0.08 1.17 -14.26
N GLY A 9 -0.87 0.93 -13.23
CA GLY A 9 -1.68 -0.27 -13.07
C GLY A 9 -3.14 0.11 -12.81
N ALA A 10 -4.05 -0.54 -13.51
CA ALA A 10 -5.48 -0.39 -13.31
C ALA A 10 -6.13 -1.77 -13.15
N ILE A 11 -6.98 -1.92 -12.16
CA ILE A 11 -7.69 -3.14 -11.79
C ILE A 11 -9.18 -2.83 -11.65
N GLN A 12 -9.99 -3.67 -12.26
CA GLN A 12 -11.43 -3.75 -12.02
C GLN A 12 -11.72 -5.11 -11.41
N ARG A 13 -12.36 -5.13 -10.25
CA ARG A 13 -12.72 -6.35 -9.53
C ARG A 13 -14.18 -6.27 -9.12
N ARG A 14 -14.94 -7.26 -9.56
CA ARG A 14 -16.34 -7.41 -9.17
C ARG A 14 -16.57 -8.80 -8.58
N THR A 15 -17.11 -8.83 -7.36
CA THR A 15 -17.55 -10.03 -6.66
C THR A 15 -19.06 -9.94 -6.38
N LYS A 16 -19.58 -10.78 -5.49
CA LYS A 16 -20.93 -10.60 -4.96
C LYS A 16 -20.98 -9.60 -3.82
N GLU A 17 -19.82 -9.27 -3.25
CA GLU A 17 -19.66 -8.47 -2.03
C GLU A 17 -19.14 -7.06 -2.36
N THR A 18 -18.33 -6.94 -3.43
CA THR A 18 -17.66 -5.67 -3.78
C THR A 18 -17.65 -5.41 -5.28
N ASP A 19 -17.64 -4.13 -5.66
CA ASP A 19 -17.40 -3.64 -7.03
C ASP A 19 -16.36 -2.51 -6.95
N ILE A 20 -15.15 -2.77 -7.45
CA ILE A 20 -13.98 -1.90 -7.26
C ILE A 20 -13.36 -1.56 -8.61
N ASP A 21 -13.12 -0.27 -8.84
CA ASP A 21 -12.28 0.28 -9.90
C ASP A 21 -11.13 1.04 -9.24
N LEU A 22 -9.89 0.57 -9.45
CA LEU A 22 -8.70 1.11 -8.83
C LEU A 22 -7.59 1.32 -9.86
N LYS A 23 -6.96 2.50 -9.78
CA LYS A 23 -5.83 2.87 -10.62
C LYS A 23 -4.72 3.49 -9.80
N VAL A 24 -3.47 3.08 -10.07
CA VAL A 24 -2.27 3.68 -9.49
C VAL A 24 -1.28 4.06 -10.59
N LEU A 25 -0.73 5.27 -10.51
CA LEU A 25 0.45 5.70 -11.26
C LEU A 25 1.61 5.79 -10.27
N VAL A 26 2.63 4.94 -10.47
CA VAL A 26 3.78 4.86 -9.54
C VAL A 26 4.70 6.08 -9.65
N ASP A 27 4.84 6.62 -10.86
CA ASP A 27 5.61 7.85 -11.13
C ASP A 27 4.68 9.08 -11.13
N GLY A 28 3.89 9.22 -10.07
CA GLY A 28 2.90 10.27 -9.90
C GLY A 28 3.43 11.49 -9.14
N SER A 29 2.49 12.32 -8.74
CA SER A 29 2.72 13.55 -7.94
C SER A 29 2.03 13.51 -6.57
N GLY A 30 1.27 12.46 -6.28
CA GLY A 30 0.47 12.29 -5.07
C GLY A 30 -0.97 12.79 -5.22
N GLU A 31 -1.48 12.89 -6.46
CA GLU A 31 -2.88 13.22 -6.70
C GLU A 31 -3.78 12.04 -6.32
N THR A 32 -4.86 12.31 -5.58
CA THR A 32 -5.76 11.25 -5.09
C THR A 32 -7.23 11.58 -5.30
N ASP A 33 -8.01 10.59 -5.73
CA ASP A 33 -9.48 10.61 -5.72
C ASP A 33 -9.98 9.27 -5.16
N ILE A 34 -10.31 9.26 -3.87
CA ILE A 34 -10.58 8.05 -3.10
C ILE A 34 -12.03 8.06 -2.62
N LYS A 35 -12.76 7.02 -2.97
CA LYS A 35 -14.15 6.78 -2.58
C LYS A 35 -14.35 5.28 -2.33
N SER A 36 -13.95 4.81 -1.15
CA SER A 36 -14.08 3.39 -0.78
C SER A 36 -15.41 3.06 -0.10
N GLY A 37 -16.14 4.06 0.38
CA GLY A 37 -17.29 3.86 1.26
C GLY A 37 -16.92 3.67 2.74
N VAL A 38 -15.62 3.60 3.06
CA VAL A 38 -15.07 3.46 4.42
C VAL A 38 -14.23 4.71 4.74
N PRO A 39 -14.78 5.72 5.45
CA PRO A 39 -14.15 7.05 5.56
C PRO A 39 -12.74 7.04 6.14
N PHE A 40 -12.47 6.16 7.12
CA PHE A 40 -11.13 6.05 7.69
C PHE A 40 -10.13 5.46 6.68
N LEU A 41 -10.53 4.47 5.89
CA LEU A 41 -9.70 3.92 4.82
C LEU A 41 -9.45 4.97 3.72
N ASP A 42 -10.45 5.78 3.37
CA ASP A 42 -10.28 6.87 2.40
C ASP A 42 -9.17 7.83 2.85
N HIS A 43 -9.16 8.19 4.12
CA HIS A 43 -8.10 9.00 4.71
C HIS A 43 -6.73 8.30 4.63
N MET A 44 -6.64 7.02 4.99
CA MET A 44 -5.39 6.25 4.94
C MET A 44 -4.84 6.12 3.51
N LEU A 45 -5.70 5.85 2.54
CA LEU A 45 -5.29 5.74 1.12
C LEU A 45 -4.89 7.09 0.53
N THR A 46 -5.54 8.18 0.94
CA THR A 46 -5.12 9.54 0.59
C THR A 46 -3.70 9.80 1.08
N LEU A 47 -3.40 9.48 2.34
CA LEU A 47 -2.06 9.62 2.90
C LEU A 47 -1.04 8.73 2.17
N PHE A 48 -1.44 7.51 1.82
CA PHE A 48 -0.59 6.59 1.05
C PHE A 48 -0.23 7.20 -0.32
N GLY A 49 -1.18 7.73 -1.07
CA GLY A 49 -0.93 8.40 -2.35
C GLY A 49 0.00 9.61 -2.19
N VAL A 50 -0.37 10.55 -1.31
CA VAL A 50 0.36 11.80 -1.09
C VAL A 50 1.81 11.54 -0.64
N HIS A 51 2.01 10.72 0.39
CA HIS A 51 3.35 10.48 0.96
C HIS A 51 4.22 9.56 0.10
N GLY A 52 3.61 8.72 -0.75
CA GLY A 52 4.33 7.89 -1.72
C GLY A 52 4.60 8.57 -3.05
N PHE A 53 4.01 9.76 -3.29
CA PHE A 53 3.95 10.44 -4.60
C PHE A 53 3.29 9.58 -5.68
N PHE A 54 2.32 8.74 -5.28
CA PHE A 54 1.52 7.93 -6.18
C PHE A 54 0.24 8.68 -6.54
N ASP A 55 -0.09 8.78 -7.84
CA ASP A 55 -1.44 9.20 -8.18
C ASP A 55 -2.35 7.99 -8.02
N LEU A 56 -3.38 8.11 -7.18
CA LEU A 56 -4.24 7.00 -6.78
C LEU A 56 -5.71 7.36 -6.93
N THR A 57 -6.42 6.57 -7.73
CA THR A 57 -7.88 6.65 -7.86
C THR A 57 -8.50 5.36 -7.35
N VAL A 58 -9.49 5.47 -6.48
CA VAL A 58 -10.27 4.34 -5.96
C VAL A 58 -11.74 4.69 -5.98
N ALA A 59 -12.53 3.90 -6.67
CA ALA A 59 -13.99 3.92 -6.59
C ALA A 59 -14.46 2.52 -6.20
N ALA A 60 -15.09 2.37 -5.04
CA ALA A 60 -15.57 1.11 -4.55
C ALA A 60 -16.97 1.21 -3.97
N VAL A 61 -17.73 0.14 -4.16
CA VAL A 61 -18.99 -0.12 -3.48
C VAL A 61 -18.88 -1.53 -2.90
N GLY A 62 -19.08 -1.67 -1.60
CA GLY A 62 -19.08 -2.96 -0.91
C GLY A 62 -20.28 -3.10 0.03
N ASP A 63 -20.43 -4.27 0.60
CA ASP A 63 -21.49 -4.67 1.54
C ASP A 63 -21.24 -4.17 2.97
N THR A 64 -20.91 -2.86 3.09
CA THR A 64 -20.54 -2.20 4.37
C THR A 64 -21.66 -2.22 5.41
N GLU A 65 -22.89 -2.58 5.04
CA GLU A 65 -24.00 -2.88 5.96
C GLU A 65 -23.75 -4.15 6.81
N ILE A 66 -22.87 -5.05 6.34
CA ILE A 66 -22.40 -6.21 7.12
C ILE A 66 -21.28 -5.75 8.04
N ASP A 67 -20.14 -5.39 7.45
CA ASP A 67 -19.00 -4.69 8.05
C ASP A 67 -18.06 -4.18 6.95
N ASP A 68 -16.96 -3.53 7.32
CA ASP A 68 -16.00 -2.98 6.37
C ASP A 68 -14.99 -4.03 5.83
N HIS A 69 -15.03 -5.28 6.29
CA HIS A 69 -13.97 -6.28 6.06
C HIS A 69 -13.73 -6.55 4.58
N HIS A 70 -14.79 -6.98 3.87
CA HIS A 70 -14.67 -7.34 2.45
C HIS A 70 -14.17 -6.17 1.60
N THR A 71 -14.67 -4.96 1.89
CA THR A 71 -14.26 -3.73 1.17
C THR A 71 -12.78 -3.42 1.40
N VAL A 72 -12.33 -3.46 2.66
CA VAL A 72 -10.94 -3.15 3.02
C VAL A 72 -9.98 -4.18 2.46
N GLU A 73 -10.28 -5.47 2.57
CA GLU A 73 -9.46 -6.56 2.03
C GLU A 73 -9.37 -6.49 0.51
N ASP A 74 -10.51 -6.36 -0.19
CA ASP A 74 -10.58 -6.35 -1.64
C ASP A 74 -9.89 -5.12 -2.25
N ILE A 75 -9.94 -3.95 -1.60
CA ILE A 75 -9.14 -2.78 -1.99
C ILE A 75 -7.65 -3.06 -1.82
N GLY A 76 -7.23 -3.72 -0.74
CA GLY A 76 -5.86 -4.18 -0.54
C GLY A 76 -5.39 -5.12 -1.66
N ILE A 77 -6.23 -6.08 -2.06
CA ILE A 77 -6.01 -6.97 -3.21
C ILE A 77 -5.82 -6.15 -4.49
N CYS A 78 -6.76 -5.26 -4.80
CA CYS A 78 -6.73 -4.44 -6.01
C CYS A 78 -5.49 -3.55 -6.07
N LEU A 79 -5.13 -2.89 -4.96
CA LEU A 79 -3.95 -2.03 -4.89
C LEU A 79 -2.67 -2.84 -5.09
N GLY A 80 -2.57 -4.02 -4.47
CA GLY A 80 -1.43 -4.93 -4.65
C GLY A 80 -1.27 -5.36 -6.11
N GLN A 81 -2.36 -5.79 -6.75
CA GLN A 81 -2.38 -6.18 -8.17
C GLN A 81 -2.04 -5.00 -9.08
N ALA A 82 -2.54 -3.79 -8.79
CA ALA A 82 -2.24 -2.59 -9.57
C ALA A 82 -0.75 -2.23 -9.49
N PHE A 83 -0.13 -2.29 -8.30
CA PHE A 83 1.31 -2.12 -8.14
C PHE A 83 2.10 -3.19 -8.90
N SER A 84 1.75 -4.46 -8.78
CA SER A 84 2.40 -5.54 -9.52
C SER A 84 2.37 -5.31 -11.03
N LYS A 85 1.20 -4.89 -11.55
CA LYS A 85 1.00 -4.56 -12.97
C LYS A 85 1.80 -3.33 -13.41
N ALA A 86 1.85 -2.28 -12.59
CA ALA A 86 2.61 -1.06 -12.88
C ALA A 86 4.11 -1.31 -12.93
N LEU A 87 4.63 -2.16 -12.03
CA LEU A 87 6.05 -2.47 -11.94
C LEU A 87 6.52 -3.48 -13.02
N GLY A 88 5.61 -4.23 -13.63
CA GLY A 88 5.91 -5.17 -14.69
C GLY A 88 6.95 -6.22 -14.27
N ASP A 89 8.03 -6.33 -15.03
CA ASP A 89 9.13 -7.27 -14.78
C ASP A 89 10.07 -6.86 -13.64
N LYS A 90 9.80 -5.69 -13.01
CA LYS A 90 10.58 -5.13 -11.90
C LYS A 90 12.04 -4.81 -12.27
N SER A 91 12.29 -4.59 -13.57
CA SER A 91 13.59 -4.19 -14.07
C SER A 91 13.92 -2.74 -13.71
N GLY A 92 15.16 -2.50 -13.31
CA GLY A 92 15.70 -1.17 -13.01
C GLY A 92 15.14 -0.50 -11.74
N ILE A 93 14.42 -1.22 -10.88
CA ILE A 93 13.93 -0.64 -9.61
C ILE A 93 14.91 -0.87 -8.45
N ALA A 94 14.85 -0.01 -7.43
CA ALA A 94 15.67 -0.14 -6.22
C ALA A 94 15.39 -1.41 -5.42
N ARG A 95 14.20 -2.00 -5.56
CA ARG A 95 13.72 -3.24 -4.95
C ARG A 95 13.48 -3.14 -3.45
N TYR A 96 14.39 -2.52 -2.69
CA TYR A 96 14.29 -2.37 -1.25
C TYR A 96 13.90 -0.95 -0.87
N GLY A 97 13.07 -0.81 0.14
CA GLY A 97 12.72 0.47 0.72
C GLY A 97 12.49 0.35 2.22
N SER A 98 12.81 1.40 2.95
CA SER A 98 12.56 1.46 4.38
C SER A 98 12.23 2.88 4.82
N ALA A 99 11.33 3.00 5.79
CA ALA A 99 10.98 4.27 6.39
C ALA A 99 10.80 4.14 7.89
N TYR A 100 11.40 5.08 8.63
CA TYR A 100 10.99 5.43 9.98
C TYR A 100 10.11 6.67 9.88
N LEU A 101 8.89 6.60 10.40
CA LEU A 101 7.95 7.70 10.28
C LEU A 101 7.33 8.06 11.62
N PRO A 102 7.53 9.30 12.08
CA PRO A 102 6.89 9.80 13.30
C PRO A 102 5.49 10.35 12.99
N MET A 103 4.59 10.17 13.94
CA MET A 103 3.31 10.87 14.02
C MET A 103 3.10 11.25 15.50
N ASP A 104 3.46 12.48 15.84
CA ASP A 104 3.53 12.99 17.22
C ASP A 104 4.31 12.05 18.15
N GLU A 105 3.64 11.40 19.10
CA GLU A 105 4.24 10.47 20.07
C GLU A 105 4.52 9.07 19.48
N THR A 106 4.05 8.82 18.27
CA THR A 106 4.18 7.51 17.61
C THR A 106 5.39 7.48 16.67
N LEU A 107 6.12 6.39 16.69
CA LEU A 107 7.16 6.08 15.71
C LEU A 107 6.96 4.67 15.16
N VAL A 108 6.86 4.56 13.83
CA VAL A 108 6.72 3.29 13.11
C VAL A 108 7.91 3.08 12.19
N ARG A 109 8.34 1.83 12.03
CA ARG A 109 9.29 1.37 11.01
C ARG A 109 8.57 0.47 10.02
N VAL A 110 8.77 0.72 8.72
CA VAL A 110 8.34 -0.17 7.64
C VAL A 110 9.51 -0.50 6.74
N VAL A 111 9.67 -1.79 6.39
CA VAL A 111 10.69 -2.28 5.45
C VAL A 111 10.01 -3.14 4.39
N VAL A 112 10.38 -2.91 3.12
CA VAL A 112 9.81 -3.59 1.94
C VAL A 112 10.92 -4.23 1.10
N ASP A 113 10.70 -5.45 0.63
CA ASP A 113 11.43 -6.09 -0.48
C ASP A 113 10.43 -6.48 -1.57
N ILE A 114 10.53 -5.89 -2.76
CA ILE A 114 9.72 -6.26 -3.94
C ILE A 114 10.31 -7.52 -4.57
N SER A 115 10.08 -8.65 -3.94
CA SER A 115 10.80 -9.91 -4.19
C SER A 115 10.00 -10.99 -4.92
N ASN A 116 8.71 -10.78 -5.24
CA ASN A 116 7.75 -11.81 -5.63
C ASN A 116 7.59 -12.97 -4.62
N ARG A 117 7.99 -12.74 -3.38
CA ARG A 117 7.80 -13.67 -2.25
C ARG A 117 6.99 -12.95 -1.18
N PRO A 118 5.65 -13.01 -1.27
CA PRO A 118 4.78 -12.31 -0.33
C PRO A 118 4.97 -12.85 1.09
N PHE A 119 5.17 -11.92 2.01
CA PHE A 119 5.25 -12.21 3.44
C PHE A 119 4.92 -10.95 4.23
N VAL A 120 4.23 -11.08 5.35
CA VAL A 120 3.94 -9.95 6.24
C VAL A 120 4.33 -10.28 7.67
N HIS A 121 5.25 -9.51 8.20
CA HIS A 121 5.45 -9.36 9.64
C HIS A 121 4.74 -8.08 10.09
N TYR A 122 3.70 -8.21 10.90
CA TYR A 122 2.93 -7.09 11.42
C TYR A 122 3.00 -7.06 12.93
N ASN A 123 3.83 -6.17 13.47
CA ASN A 123 4.03 -5.94 14.89
C ASN A 123 3.73 -4.48 15.26
N ALA A 124 2.49 -4.07 14.99
CA ALA A 124 1.98 -2.75 15.34
C ALA A 124 0.64 -2.92 16.10
N PRO A 125 0.72 -3.29 17.40
CA PRO A 125 -0.48 -3.43 18.21
C PRO A 125 -1.16 -2.08 18.38
N VAL A 126 -2.50 -2.07 18.22
CA VAL A 126 -3.35 -0.89 18.33
C VAL A 126 -4.20 -1.06 19.60
N PRO A 127 -4.18 -0.08 20.53
CA PRO A 127 -4.91 -0.19 21.80
C PRO A 127 -6.43 -0.28 21.67
N ASP A 128 -7.02 0.58 20.80
CA ASP A 128 -8.46 0.65 20.62
C ASP A 128 -8.91 -0.32 19.52
N GLN A 129 -10.08 -0.93 19.70
CA GLN A 129 -10.67 -1.82 18.72
C GLN A 129 -11.29 -1.08 17.53
N LYS A 130 -11.72 0.17 17.73
CA LYS A 130 -12.39 0.98 16.70
C LYS A 130 -11.88 2.41 16.67
N LEU A 131 -11.85 2.98 15.45
CA LEU A 131 -11.66 4.39 15.18
C LEU A 131 -12.89 4.88 14.38
N GLY A 132 -13.81 5.55 15.08
CA GLY A 132 -15.14 5.78 14.54
C GLY A 132 -15.86 4.45 14.29
N THR A 133 -16.24 4.17 13.04
CA THR A 133 -16.85 2.89 12.63
C THR A 133 -15.83 1.83 12.23
N PHE A 134 -14.60 2.23 11.90
CA PHE A 134 -13.54 1.37 11.38
C PHE A 134 -12.98 0.44 12.47
N ASP A 135 -12.97 -0.86 12.22
CA ASP A 135 -12.29 -1.85 13.07
C ASP A 135 -10.78 -1.81 12.81
N THR A 136 -9.98 -1.57 13.85
CA THR A 136 -8.53 -1.39 13.73
C THR A 136 -7.79 -2.65 13.27
N ALA A 137 -8.38 -3.84 13.47
CA ALA A 137 -7.84 -5.10 12.96
C ALA A 137 -7.77 -5.11 11.42
N LEU A 138 -8.63 -4.38 10.74
CA LEU A 138 -8.70 -4.30 9.28
C LEU A 138 -7.45 -3.65 8.67
N ALA A 139 -6.73 -2.82 9.41
CA ALA A 139 -5.44 -2.30 8.95
C ALA A 139 -4.45 -3.42 8.66
N LYS A 140 -4.39 -4.46 9.51
CA LYS A 140 -3.55 -5.64 9.29
C LYS A 140 -4.04 -6.48 8.10
N GLU A 141 -5.34 -6.67 7.95
CA GLU A 141 -5.91 -7.43 6.82
C GLU A 141 -5.62 -6.72 5.49
N PHE A 142 -5.76 -5.39 5.43
CA PHE A 142 -5.33 -4.60 4.28
C PHE A 142 -3.84 -4.83 3.93
N MET A 143 -2.94 -4.77 4.91
CA MET A 143 -1.50 -4.98 4.68
C MET A 143 -1.19 -6.38 4.17
N ARG A 144 -1.90 -7.41 4.65
CA ARG A 144 -1.77 -8.80 4.18
C ARG A 144 -2.23 -8.93 2.73
N ALA A 145 -3.42 -8.42 2.42
CA ALA A 145 -3.98 -8.43 1.07
C ALA A 145 -3.06 -7.70 0.08
N PHE A 146 -2.63 -6.50 0.43
CA PHE A 146 -1.70 -5.72 -0.38
C PHE A 146 -0.38 -6.48 -0.64
N ALA A 147 0.29 -6.94 0.40
CA ALA A 147 1.59 -7.59 0.27
C ALA A 147 1.50 -8.89 -0.56
N GLN A 148 0.45 -9.68 -0.34
CA GLN A 148 0.20 -10.92 -1.10
C GLN A 148 0.08 -10.64 -2.59
N HIS A 149 -0.65 -9.62 -2.99
CA HIS A 149 -0.96 -9.35 -4.40
C HIS A 149 0.05 -8.42 -5.09
N ALA A 150 0.79 -7.60 -4.33
CA ALA A 150 1.94 -6.87 -4.85
C ALA A 150 3.20 -7.75 -4.99
N GLY A 151 3.23 -8.93 -4.37
CA GLY A 151 4.38 -9.82 -4.35
C GLY A 151 5.53 -9.26 -3.50
N VAL A 152 5.22 -8.63 -2.35
CA VAL A 152 6.23 -7.99 -1.50
C VAL A 152 6.39 -8.70 -0.17
N THR A 153 7.63 -8.73 0.32
CA THR A 153 7.94 -9.01 1.72
C THR A 153 7.84 -7.70 2.48
N LEU A 154 6.98 -7.64 3.50
CA LEU A 154 6.64 -6.45 4.26
C LEU A 154 6.84 -6.66 5.76
N HIS A 155 7.66 -5.83 6.39
CA HIS A 155 7.84 -5.80 7.83
C HIS A 155 7.37 -4.46 8.38
N ILE A 156 6.50 -4.50 9.38
CA ILE A 156 5.91 -3.34 10.06
C ILE A 156 6.12 -3.49 11.56
N ASP A 157 6.79 -2.53 12.17
CA ASP A 157 7.02 -2.49 13.60
C ASP A 157 6.62 -1.14 14.18
N LEU A 158 5.78 -1.15 15.22
CA LEU A 158 5.60 -0.04 16.12
C LEU A 158 6.81 0.02 17.06
N ILE A 159 7.57 1.10 17.01
CA ILE A 159 8.72 1.31 17.92
C ILE A 159 8.22 1.85 19.25
N HIS A 160 7.35 2.86 19.22
CA HIS A 160 6.58 3.36 20.33
C HIS A 160 5.37 4.15 19.83
N GLY A 161 4.37 4.32 20.66
CA GLY A 161 3.14 5.05 20.39
C GLY A 161 1.98 4.50 21.21
N CYS A 162 0.95 5.30 21.40
CA CYS A 162 -0.22 4.92 22.19
C CYS A 162 -1.56 5.38 21.60
N ASN A 163 -1.57 6.35 20.68
CA ASN A 163 -2.77 6.78 20.00
C ASN A 163 -3.03 5.88 18.79
N SER A 164 -4.16 5.18 18.79
CA SER A 164 -4.54 4.22 17.75
C SER A 164 -4.60 4.82 16.35
N HIS A 165 -5.11 6.05 16.22
CA HIS A 165 -5.15 6.78 14.96
C HIS A 165 -3.73 7.07 14.45
N HIS A 166 -2.87 7.62 15.31
CA HIS A 166 -1.48 7.93 14.96
C HIS A 166 -0.69 6.69 14.56
N ILE A 167 -0.92 5.55 15.22
CA ILE A 167 -0.26 4.28 14.89
C ILE A 167 -0.63 3.85 13.47
N ILE A 168 -1.93 3.76 13.14
CA ILE A 168 -2.37 3.32 11.82
C ILE A 168 -1.95 4.32 10.74
N GLU A 169 -2.11 5.62 10.99
CA GLU A 169 -1.68 6.65 10.06
C GLU A 169 -0.17 6.59 9.78
N ALA A 170 0.66 6.44 10.82
CA ALA A 170 2.10 6.28 10.66
C ALA A 170 2.46 5.02 9.85
N VAL A 171 1.72 3.91 10.02
CA VAL A 171 1.91 2.69 9.22
C VAL A 171 1.66 2.94 7.74
N PHE A 172 0.54 3.58 7.37
CA PHE A 172 0.22 3.87 5.96
C PHE A 172 1.21 4.84 5.32
N LYS A 173 1.60 5.90 6.03
CA LYS A 173 2.63 6.86 5.57
C LYS A 173 3.99 6.18 5.40
N ALA A 174 4.40 5.35 6.35
CA ALA A 174 5.68 4.63 6.29
C ALA A 174 5.69 3.60 5.16
N LEU A 175 4.58 2.86 4.94
CA LEU A 175 4.42 1.98 3.79
C LEU A 175 4.55 2.76 2.47
N ALA A 176 3.87 3.90 2.35
CA ALA A 176 3.96 4.75 1.17
C ALA A 176 5.41 5.15 0.86
N ARG A 177 6.15 5.62 1.86
CA ARG A 177 7.57 6.02 1.71
C ARG A 177 8.47 4.83 1.36
N ALA A 178 8.30 3.69 2.02
CA ALA A 178 9.07 2.49 1.74
C ALA A 178 8.78 1.95 0.33
N MET A 179 7.51 1.92 -0.10
CA MET A 179 7.12 1.54 -1.47
C MET A 179 7.66 2.50 -2.52
N SER A 180 7.62 3.82 -2.27
CA SER A 180 8.20 4.84 -3.15
C SER A 180 9.69 4.60 -3.37
N GLN A 181 10.45 4.36 -2.30
CA GLN A 181 11.88 4.05 -2.38
C GLN A 181 12.12 2.73 -3.13
N ALA A 182 11.39 1.67 -2.78
CA ALA A 182 11.57 0.34 -3.38
C ALA A 182 11.25 0.32 -4.88
N SER A 183 10.27 1.12 -5.31
CA SER A 183 9.86 1.24 -6.71
C SER A 183 10.65 2.26 -7.52
N ALA A 184 11.52 3.06 -6.89
CA ALA A 184 12.32 4.08 -7.56
C ALA A 184 13.21 3.46 -8.66
N LYS A 185 13.29 4.12 -9.82
CA LYS A 185 14.20 3.73 -10.89
C LYS A 185 15.64 4.09 -10.52
N LEU A 186 16.57 3.18 -10.81
CA LEU A 186 18.00 3.39 -10.65
C LEU A 186 18.67 3.38 -12.03
N ASP A 187 19.20 4.55 -12.44
CA ASP A 187 19.85 4.72 -13.75
C ASP A 187 21.07 3.80 -13.96
N THR A 188 21.69 3.39 -12.86
CA THR A 188 22.87 2.52 -12.86
C THR A 188 22.54 1.04 -12.95
N LEU A 189 21.26 0.66 -12.85
CA LEU A 189 20.85 -0.74 -12.82
C LEU A 189 20.27 -1.19 -14.15
N THR A 190 20.90 -2.19 -14.74
CA THR A 190 20.38 -2.89 -15.94
C THR A 190 19.76 -4.22 -15.51
N GLY A 191 18.49 -4.45 -15.84
CA GLY A 191 17.74 -5.65 -15.44
C GLY A 191 17.26 -5.62 -13.99
N THR A 192 17.06 -6.79 -13.38
CA THR A 192 16.53 -6.91 -12.01
C THR A 192 17.66 -6.96 -10.97
N LEU A 193 17.46 -6.31 -9.82
CA LEU A 193 18.40 -6.37 -8.69
C LEU A 193 18.28 -7.74 -7.99
N SER A 194 18.85 -8.75 -8.62
CA SER A 194 18.85 -10.14 -8.13
C SER A 194 20.07 -10.90 -8.66
N SER A 195 20.78 -11.59 -7.78
CA SER A 195 21.87 -12.49 -8.19
C SER A 195 21.40 -13.68 -9.05
N LYS A 196 20.08 -13.93 -9.06
CA LYS A 196 19.44 -14.98 -9.89
C LYS A 196 19.02 -14.48 -11.27
N GLY A 197 19.10 -13.16 -11.54
CA GLY A 197 18.65 -12.53 -12.78
C GLY A 197 17.13 -12.35 -12.93
N VAL A 198 16.34 -12.84 -11.96
CA VAL A 198 14.86 -12.75 -11.94
C VAL A 198 14.36 -12.48 -10.52
N LEU A 199 13.14 -11.92 -10.41
CA LEU A 199 12.39 -11.73 -9.16
C LEU A 199 11.07 -12.48 -9.21
#